data_d527d205bdb03fadcc5b6e8523c81e25
#
_entry.id   d527d205bdb03fadcc5b6e8523c81e25
#
_cell.length_a   1.000
_cell.length_b   1.000
_cell.length_c   1.000
_cell.angle_alpha   90.00
_cell.angle_beta   90.00
_cell.angle_gamma   90.00
#
_symmetry.space_group_name_H-M   'P 1'
#
loop_
_entity.id
_entity.type
_entity.pdbx_description
1 polymer ?
#
loop_
_entity_poly.entity_id
_entity_poly.type
_entity_poly.pdbx_seq_one_letter_code
_entity_poly.pdbx_strand_id
1 'polypeptide(L)'
;SSDVCSSDLTQQYKETGNIVVAFSGDGATNEGSFHESVNMASAWKLPVIFFIINNRYGISMDIHRATNTPHLYTRAEAYGIPGFYCQDGNDVMAVYETMGKAVEHVRGGNGPAIVEVESYRWFGHSTADAGVYRTKEEVDEWKNHNDPIIKYRNYLVSEKIASDEELDAIQSQVSAAARW
;
A
#
# COMPACT_ATOMS: atom_id res chain seq x y z
N SER A 1 -12.60 -3.30 -9.84
CA SER A 1 -12.62 -1.91 -10.32
C SER A 1 -14.03 -1.32 -10.33
N SER A 2 -15.06 -2.05 -10.78
CA SER A 2 -16.45 -1.59 -10.71
C SER A 2 -16.91 -1.27 -9.27
N ASP A 3 -16.44 -2.03 -8.32
CA ASP A 3 -16.80 -1.87 -6.89
C ASP A 3 -16.23 -0.57 -6.29
N VAL A 4 -15.05 -0.13 -6.74
CA VAL A 4 -14.45 1.13 -6.31
C VAL A 4 -15.35 2.30 -6.71
N CYS A 5 -15.71 2.40 -7.99
CA CYS A 5 -16.57 3.49 -8.48
C CYS A 5 -17.95 3.49 -7.81
N SER A 6 -18.53 2.31 -7.59
CA SER A 6 -19.83 2.19 -6.93
C SER A 6 -19.79 2.65 -5.47
N SER A 7 -18.75 2.27 -4.72
CA SER A 7 -18.60 2.69 -3.32
C SER A 7 -18.29 4.17 -3.20
N ASP A 8 -17.45 4.73 -4.09
CA ASP A 8 -17.10 6.14 -4.10
C ASP A 8 -18.32 7.03 -4.34
N LEU A 9 -19.12 6.72 -5.38
CA LEU A 9 -20.37 7.41 -5.66
C LEU A 9 -21.36 7.34 -4.49
N THR A 10 -21.42 6.18 -3.83
CA THR A 10 -22.32 6.01 -2.68
C THR A 10 -21.88 6.90 -1.50
N GLN A 11 -20.58 6.99 -1.24
CA GLN A 11 -20.06 7.84 -0.16
C GLN A 11 -20.30 9.33 -0.45
N GLN A 12 -19.98 9.79 -1.65
CA GLN A 12 -20.21 11.17 -2.05
C GLN A 12 -21.68 11.53 -2.07
N TYR A 13 -22.54 10.64 -2.60
CA TYR A 13 -23.98 10.87 -2.67
C TYR A 13 -24.66 10.92 -1.28
N LYS A 14 -24.14 10.13 -0.32
CA LYS A 14 -24.66 10.11 1.07
C LYS A 14 -24.13 11.25 1.94
N GLU A 15 -23.16 12.01 1.47
CA GLU A 15 -22.54 13.14 2.19
C GLU A 15 -22.05 12.76 3.61
N THR A 16 -21.50 11.55 3.76
CA THR A 16 -21.09 11.04 5.08
C THR A 16 -19.76 11.61 5.57
N GLY A 17 -18.98 12.29 4.70
CA GLY A 17 -17.61 12.72 4.98
C GLY A 17 -16.59 11.57 5.05
N ASN A 18 -17.00 10.34 4.75
CA ASN A 18 -16.11 9.20 4.67
C ASN A 18 -15.27 9.26 3.38
N ILE A 19 -14.12 8.62 3.43
CA ILE A 19 -13.27 8.40 2.27
C ILE A 19 -13.17 6.91 1.97
N VAL A 20 -12.87 6.56 0.72
CA VAL A 20 -12.62 5.17 0.29
C VAL A 20 -11.14 4.98 0.09
N VAL A 21 -10.59 3.85 0.49
CA VAL A 21 -9.22 3.44 0.16
C VAL A 21 -9.29 2.19 -0.71
N ALA A 22 -8.87 2.34 -1.96
CA ALA A 22 -8.84 1.26 -2.95
C ALA A 22 -7.42 0.68 -3.03
N PHE A 23 -7.23 -0.55 -2.56
CA PHE A 23 -5.94 -1.22 -2.58
C PHE A 23 -5.69 -1.93 -3.90
N SER A 24 -4.49 -1.78 -4.44
CA SER A 24 -4.01 -2.51 -5.62
C SER A 24 -2.54 -2.88 -5.50
N GLY A 25 -2.10 -3.93 -6.20
CA GLY A 25 -0.68 -4.22 -6.39
C GLY A 25 -0.11 -3.43 -7.56
N ASP A 26 1.20 -3.38 -7.65
CA ASP A 26 1.95 -2.74 -8.74
C ASP A 26 1.53 -3.25 -10.12
N GLY A 27 1.40 -4.58 -10.28
CA GLY A 27 0.97 -5.19 -11.55
C GLY A 27 -0.42 -4.77 -12.01
N ALA A 28 -1.37 -4.61 -11.09
CA ALA A 28 -2.74 -4.21 -11.38
C ALA A 28 -2.84 -2.77 -11.91
N THR A 29 -1.88 -1.92 -11.61
CA THR A 29 -1.86 -0.54 -12.11
C THR A 29 -1.63 -0.42 -13.63
N ASN A 30 -1.29 -1.52 -14.30
CA ASN A 30 -1.14 -1.59 -15.77
C ASN A 30 -2.44 -2.04 -16.48
N GLU A 31 -3.48 -2.38 -15.74
CA GLU A 31 -4.78 -2.70 -16.32
C GLU A 31 -5.52 -1.42 -16.73
N GLY A 32 -6.26 -1.50 -17.86
CA GLY A 32 -7.07 -0.37 -18.33
C GLY A 32 -8.07 0.12 -17.28
N SER A 33 -8.66 -0.80 -16.53
CA SER A 33 -9.62 -0.51 -15.46
C SER A 33 -9.06 0.37 -14.34
N PHE A 34 -7.75 0.29 -14.02
CA PHE A 34 -7.11 1.22 -13.10
C PHE A 34 -7.13 2.65 -13.65
N HIS A 35 -6.70 2.82 -14.90
CA HIS A 35 -6.62 4.13 -15.55
C HIS A 35 -7.99 4.77 -15.72
N GLU A 36 -9.00 4.00 -16.13
CA GLU A 36 -10.38 4.45 -16.25
C GLU A 36 -10.94 4.90 -14.90
N SER A 37 -10.72 4.12 -13.84
CA SER A 37 -11.19 4.43 -12.48
C SER A 37 -10.55 5.70 -11.92
N VAL A 38 -9.24 5.87 -12.08
CA VAL A 38 -8.53 7.07 -11.62
C VAL A 38 -9.00 8.30 -12.39
N ASN A 39 -9.14 8.21 -13.71
CA ASN A 39 -9.63 9.31 -14.55
C ASN A 39 -11.05 9.73 -14.14
N MET A 40 -11.95 8.78 -13.93
CA MET A 40 -13.32 9.05 -13.54
C MET A 40 -13.38 9.67 -12.14
N ALA A 41 -12.64 9.13 -11.18
CA ALA A 41 -12.56 9.65 -9.83
C ALA A 41 -12.02 11.10 -9.81
N SER A 42 -11.01 11.40 -10.63
CA SER A 42 -10.48 12.75 -10.78
C SER A 42 -11.52 13.71 -11.35
N ALA A 43 -12.16 13.34 -12.47
CA ALA A 43 -13.16 14.19 -13.14
C ALA A 43 -14.34 14.53 -12.23
N TRP A 44 -14.75 13.60 -11.37
CA TRP A 44 -15.89 13.75 -10.46
C TRP A 44 -15.47 14.18 -9.05
N LYS A 45 -14.17 14.38 -8.79
CA LYS A 45 -13.61 14.73 -7.47
C LYS A 45 -14.07 13.78 -6.36
N LEU A 46 -14.07 12.47 -6.66
CA LEU A 46 -14.50 11.46 -5.70
C LEU A 46 -13.54 11.36 -4.49
N PRO A 47 -14.05 11.09 -3.28
CA PRO A 47 -13.25 11.00 -2.07
C PRO A 47 -12.54 9.64 -1.96
N VAL A 48 -11.60 9.34 -2.86
CA VAL A 48 -10.90 8.06 -2.91
C VAL A 48 -9.38 8.21 -2.91
N ILE A 49 -8.72 7.32 -2.18
CA ILE A 49 -7.27 7.11 -2.22
C ILE A 49 -7.00 5.79 -2.97
N PHE A 50 -6.30 5.86 -4.08
CA PHE A 50 -5.77 4.69 -4.77
C PHE A 50 -4.44 4.30 -4.13
N PHE A 51 -4.48 3.28 -3.26
CA PHE A 51 -3.33 2.82 -2.49
C PHE A 51 -2.64 1.67 -3.22
N ILE A 52 -1.42 1.93 -3.71
CA ILE A 52 -0.63 0.99 -4.49
C ILE A 52 0.42 0.35 -3.59
N ILE A 53 0.33 -0.96 -3.38
CA ILE A 53 1.39 -1.73 -2.74
C ILE A 53 2.36 -2.18 -3.82
N ASN A 54 3.46 -1.44 -3.98
CA ASN A 54 4.52 -1.81 -4.89
C ASN A 54 5.47 -2.80 -4.21
N ASN A 55 5.19 -4.09 -4.40
CA ASN A 55 6.01 -5.16 -3.85
C ASN A 55 7.02 -5.72 -4.86
N ARG A 56 7.29 -4.98 -5.93
CA ARG A 56 8.22 -5.21 -7.04
C ARG A 56 7.83 -6.27 -8.03
N TYR A 57 6.85 -7.13 -7.74
CA TYR A 57 6.52 -8.26 -8.60
C TYR A 57 5.02 -8.41 -8.83
N GLY A 58 4.57 -8.12 -10.05
CA GLY A 58 3.25 -8.52 -10.53
C GLY A 58 3.27 -9.99 -10.95
N ILE A 59 2.85 -10.90 -10.06
CA ILE A 59 3.05 -12.36 -10.17
C ILE A 59 4.57 -12.66 -10.25
N SER A 60 5.11 -12.91 -11.43
CA SER A 60 6.54 -13.16 -11.70
C SER A 60 7.20 -12.02 -12.49
N MET A 61 6.44 -10.99 -12.87
CA MET A 61 6.93 -9.88 -13.67
C MET A 61 7.50 -8.80 -12.76
N ASP A 62 8.80 -8.54 -12.89
CA ASP A 62 9.47 -7.44 -12.21
C ASP A 62 8.90 -6.08 -12.68
N ILE A 63 8.72 -5.16 -11.76
CA ILE A 63 8.13 -3.84 -12.02
C ILE A 63 8.91 -3.05 -13.07
N HIS A 64 10.24 -3.14 -13.08
CA HIS A 64 11.10 -2.43 -14.05
C HIS A 64 10.99 -2.98 -15.48
N ARG A 65 10.41 -4.18 -15.65
CA ARG A 65 10.07 -4.76 -16.95
C ARG A 65 8.61 -4.50 -17.34
N ALA A 66 7.76 -4.22 -16.34
CA ALA A 66 6.33 -4.00 -16.53
C ALA A 66 5.99 -2.54 -16.86
N THR A 67 6.81 -1.58 -16.40
CA THR A 67 6.58 -0.16 -16.63
C THR A 67 7.89 0.59 -16.85
N ASN A 68 7.84 1.64 -17.67
CA ASN A 68 8.94 2.57 -17.88
C ASN A 68 8.94 3.73 -16.86
N THR A 69 7.90 3.84 -16.07
CA THR A 69 7.79 4.86 -15.03
C THR A 69 8.53 4.39 -13.79
N PRO A 70 9.54 5.13 -13.27
CA PRO A 70 10.34 4.68 -12.13
C PRO A 70 9.52 4.51 -10.86
N HIS A 71 8.49 5.34 -10.68
CA HIS A 71 7.55 5.28 -9.56
C HIS A 71 6.11 5.41 -10.04
N LEU A 72 5.23 4.57 -9.51
CA LEU A 72 3.83 4.50 -9.94
C LEU A 72 3.00 5.71 -9.50
N TYR A 73 3.35 6.33 -8.36
CA TYR A 73 2.65 7.53 -7.87
C TYR A 73 2.74 8.71 -8.85
N THR A 74 3.77 8.77 -9.68
CA THR A 74 3.93 9.84 -10.68
C THR A 74 2.86 9.82 -11.76
N ARG A 75 2.16 8.69 -11.93
CA ARG A 75 1.00 8.59 -12.84
C ARG A 75 -0.13 9.54 -12.44
N ALA A 76 -0.17 9.98 -11.19
CA ALA A 76 -1.13 10.96 -10.70
C ALA A 76 -1.13 12.27 -11.50
N GLU A 77 0.03 12.69 -12.00
CA GLU A 77 0.19 13.90 -12.82
C GLU A 77 -0.67 13.85 -14.08
N ALA A 78 -0.79 12.68 -14.72
CA ALA A 78 -1.59 12.49 -15.93
C ALA A 78 -3.10 12.73 -15.69
N TYR A 79 -3.55 12.65 -14.44
CA TYR A 79 -4.95 12.85 -14.04
C TYR A 79 -5.18 14.18 -13.29
N GLY A 80 -4.13 14.99 -13.12
CA GLY A 80 -4.21 16.26 -12.41
C GLY A 80 -4.51 16.13 -10.91
N ILE A 81 -4.10 15.01 -10.29
CA ILE A 81 -4.28 14.71 -8.88
C ILE A 81 -2.92 14.55 -8.17
N PRO A 82 -2.83 14.68 -6.84
CA PRO A 82 -1.58 14.48 -6.13
C PRO A 82 -1.20 13.00 -6.05
N GLY A 83 0.11 12.76 -6.14
CA GLY A 83 0.74 11.48 -5.86
C GLY A 83 1.60 11.59 -4.60
N PHE A 84 1.47 10.63 -3.69
CA PHE A 84 2.26 10.51 -2.48
C PHE A 84 3.10 9.24 -2.52
N TYR A 85 4.33 9.34 -2.04
CA TYR A 85 5.28 8.23 -2.08
C TYR A 85 5.81 7.92 -0.69
N CYS A 86 5.73 6.64 -0.31
CA CYS A 86 6.36 6.08 0.87
C CYS A 86 7.44 5.09 0.41
N GLN A 87 8.70 5.50 0.53
CA GLN A 87 9.84 4.69 0.12
C GLN A 87 10.03 3.43 0.99
N ASP A 88 9.67 3.51 2.27
CA ASP A 88 9.75 2.39 3.20
C ASP A 88 8.36 1.99 3.69
N GLY A 89 7.68 1.17 2.90
CA GLY A 89 6.38 0.62 3.25
C GLY A 89 6.40 -0.45 4.35
N ASN A 90 7.59 -0.82 4.79
CA ASN A 90 7.78 -1.70 5.94
C ASN A 90 8.00 -0.91 7.24
N ASP A 91 8.05 0.41 7.17
CA ASP A 91 7.98 1.31 8.33
C ASP A 91 6.55 1.80 8.54
N VAL A 92 5.91 1.34 9.61
CA VAL A 92 4.52 1.66 9.94
C VAL A 92 4.32 3.17 10.12
N MET A 93 5.29 3.88 10.70
CA MET A 93 5.19 5.31 10.94
C MET A 93 5.33 6.11 9.63
N ALA A 94 6.22 5.70 8.74
CA ALA A 94 6.35 6.30 7.40
C ALA A 94 5.07 6.15 6.57
N VAL A 95 4.45 4.97 6.63
CA VAL A 95 3.16 4.72 5.97
C VAL A 95 2.06 5.59 6.59
N TYR A 96 2.00 5.66 7.93
CA TYR A 96 1.02 6.48 8.65
C TYR A 96 1.10 7.96 8.27
N GLU A 97 2.31 8.52 8.24
CA GLU A 97 2.52 9.92 7.87
C GLU A 97 2.17 10.19 6.41
N THR A 98 2.56 9.29 5.50
CA THR A 98 2.23 9.42 4.07
C THR A 98 0.74 9.35 3.83
N MET A 99 0.06 8.38 4.46
CA MET A 99 -1.39 8.26 4.41
C MET A 99 -2.10 9.44 5.05
N GLY A 100 -1.57 9.99 6.14
CA GLY A 100 -2.12 11.19 6.79
C GLY A 100 -2.27 12.36 5.83
N LYS A 101 -1.23 12.63 5.02
CA LYS A 101 -1.24 13.69 3.98
C LYS A 101 -2.31 13.43 2.91
N ALA A 102 -2.41 12.19 2.44
CA ALA A 102 -3.41 11.81 1.43
C ALA A 102 -4.85 11.93 1.99
N VAL A 103 -5.06 11.47 3.24
CA VAL A 103 -6.35 11.57 3.93
C VAL A 103 -6.77 13.03 4.12
N GLU A 104 -5.85 13.90 4.54
CA GLU A 104 -6.10 15.33 4.69
C GLU A 104 -6.54 15.96 3.36
N HIS A 105 -5.82 15.66 2.26
CA HIS A 105 -6.16 16.14 0.92
C HIS A 105 -7.57 15.71 0.51
N VAL A 106 -7.88 14.41 0.62
CA VAL A 106 -9.14 13.83 0.14
C VAL A 106 -10.32 14.29 1.02
N ARG A 107 -10.17 14.31 2.34
CA ARG A 107 -11.19 14.82 3.28
C ARG A 107 -11.44 16.32 3.12
N GLY A 108 -10.43 17.06 2.68
CA GLY A 108 -10.57 18.47 2.34
C GLY A 108 -11.42 18.75 1.09
N GLY A 109 -11.95 17.71 0.42
CA GLY A 109 -12.78 17.86 -0.78
C GLY A 109 -12.00 18.18 -2.05
N ASN A 110 -10.68 17.95 -2.04
CA ASN A 110 -9.80 18.30 -3.16
C ASN A 110 -9.74 17.20 -4.25
N GLY A 111 -10.58 16.17 -4.16
CA GLY A 111 -10.62 15.04 -5.07
C GLY A 111 -9.72 13.88 -4.64
N PRO A 112 -9.50 12.89 -5.53
CA PRO A 112 -8.76 11.67 -5.21
C PRO A 112 -7.24 11.91 -5.11
N ALA A 113 -6.54 10.89 -4.60
CA ALA A 113 -5.09 10.84 -4.56
C ALA A 113 -4.57 9.45 -4.92
N ILE A 114 -3.34 9.36 -5.42
CA ILE A 114 -2.59 8.11 -5.52
C ILE A 114 -1.55 8.07 -4.40
N VAL A 115 -1.47 6.96 -3.70
CA VAL A 115 -0.41 6.68 -2.72
C VAL A 115 0.33 5.42 -3.19
N GLU A 116 1.63 5.52 -3.36
CA GLU A 116 2.50 4.37 -3.60
C GLU A 116 3.32 4.08 -2.36
N VAL A 117 3.32 2.81 -1.95
CA VAL A 117 4.10 2.31 -0.82
C VAL A 117 5.00 1.21 -1.31
N GLU A 118 6.33 1.40 -1.23
CA GLU A 118 7.29 0.35 -1.56
C GLU A 118 7.41 -0.68 -0.45
N SER A 119 7.30 -1.93 -0.84
CA SER A 119 7.44 -3.10 0.04
C SER A 119 8.09 -4.24 -0.73
N TYR A 120 8.08 -5.43 -0.16
CA TYR A 120 8.60 -6.62 -0.83
C TYR A 120 7.79 -7.86 -0.48
N ARG A 121 7.49 -8.70 -1.48
CA ARG A 121 6.78 -9.95 -1.27
C ARG A 121 7.77 -11.07 -0.93
N TRP A 122 7.76 -11.53 0.31
CA TRP A 122 8.69 -12.58 0.79
C TRP A 122 8.42 -13.97 0.24
N PHE A 123 7.15 -14.32 0.04
CA PHE A 123 6.73 -15.63 -0.46
C PHE A 123 6.42 -15.57 -1.95
N GLY A 124 6.26 -16.74 -2.58
CA GLY A 124 5.73 -16.83 -3.93
C GLY A 124 4.33 -16.22 -4.04
N HIS A 125 3.90 -15.92 -5.25
CA HIS A 125 2.56 -15.37 -5.50
C HIS A 125 1.45 -16.36 -5.08
N SER A 126 1.73 -17.64 -5.22
CA SER A 126 0.85 -18.74 -4.78
C SER A 126 1.67 -19.88 -4.17
N THR A 127 1.01 -20.85 -3.59
CA THR A 127 1.67 -22.05 -3.01
C THR A 127 2.45 -22.86 -4.04
N ALA A 128 2.11 -22.76 -5.33
CA ALA A 128 2.79 -23.45 -6.43
C ALA A 128 3.94 -22.63 -7.04
N ASP A 129 4.11 -21.36 -6.62
CA ASP A 129 5.14 -20.49 -7.16
C ASP A 129 6.49 -20.74 -6.49
N ALA A 130 7.40 -21.35 -7.24
CA ALA A 130 8.77 -21.66 -6.78
C ALA A 130 9.69 -20.42 -6.68
N GLY A 131 9.27 -19.24 -7.14
CA GLY A 131 10.00 -17.99 -7.02
C GLY A 131 11.30 -17.91 -7.83
N VAL A 132 11.44 -18.68 -8.90
CA VAL A 132 12.67 -18.78 -9.72
C VAL A 132 13.06 -17.49 -10.46
N TYR A 133 12.19 -16.50 -10.48
CA TYR A 133 12.39 -15.20 -11.13
C TYR A 133 13.14 -14.18 -10.25
N ARG A 134 13.49 -14.54 -9.02
CA ARG A 134 14.23 -13.72 -8.04
C ARG A 134 15.26 -14.57 -7.29
N THR A 135 16.30 -13.94 -6.77
CA THR A 135 17.35 -14.67 -6.06
C THR A 135 16.97 -14.90 -4.60
N LYS A 136 17.58 -15.90 -3.98
CA LYS A 136 17.40 -16.16 -2.56
C LYS A 136 18.00 -15.03 -1.71
N GLU A 137 19.13 -14.52 -2.14
CA GLU A 137 19.86 -13.42 -1.50
C GLU A 137 18.99 -12.16 -1.43
N GLU A 138 18.30 -11.82 -2.52
CA GLU A 138 17.34 -10.70 -2.55
C GLU A 138 16.23 -10.87 -1.51
N VAL A 139 15.64 -12.06 -1.44
CA VAL A 139 14.56 -12.36 -0.47
C VAL A 139 15.08 -12.31 0.97
N ASP A 140 16.25 -12.88 1.23
CA ASP A 140 16.84 -12.95 2.56
C ASP A 140 17.25 -11.55 3.05
N GLU A 141 17.74 -10.67 2.17
CA GLU A 141 18.02 -9.28 2.49
C GLU A 141 16.78 -8.54 3.01
N TRP A 142 15.65 -8.68 2.29
CA TRP A 142 14.39 -8.08 2.71
C TRP A 142 13.85 -8.65 4.01
N LYS A 143 13.95 -9.96 4.22
CA LYS A 143 13.50 -10.61 5.46
C LYS A 143 14.33 -10.22 6.67
N ASN A 144 15.65 -10.12 6.50
CA ASN A 144 16.56 -9.92 7.61
C ASN A 144 16.64 -8.45 8.05
N HIS A 145 16.46 -7.50 7.11
CA HIS A 145 16.70 -6.08 7.38
C HIS A 145 15.43 -5.23 7.29
N ASN A 146 14.35 -5.76 6.72
CA ASN A 146 13.15 -4.97 6.45
C ASN A 146 11.86 -5.63 6.95
N ASP A 147 11.91 -6.40 8.04
CA ASP A 147 10.71 -6.93 8.69
C ASP A 147 9.94 -5.81 9.39
N PRO A 148 8.69 -5.49 8.98
CA PRO A 148 7.90 -4.41 9.55
C PRO A 148 7.57 -4.63 11.04
N ILE A 149 7.45 -5.89 11.47
CA ILE A 149 7.15 -6.21 12.87
C ILE A 149 8.35 -5.89 13.75
N ILE A 150 9.56 -6.28 13.31
CA ILE A 150 10.80 -6.00 14.03
C ILE A 150 11.08 -4.49 14.06
N LYS A 151 10.91 -3.80 12.93
CA LYS A 151 11.07 -2.34 12.86
C LYS A 151 10.15 -1.62 13.84
N TYR A 152 8.87 -1.97 13.83
CA TYR A 152 7.88 -1.31 14.68
C TYR A 152 8.08 -1.64 16.16
N ARG A 153 8.46 -2.89 16.50
CA ARG A 153 8.88 -3.26 17.85
C ARG A 153 10.01 -2.36 18.35
N ASN A 154 11.08 -2.24 17.56
CA ASN A 154 12.22 -1.41 17.90
C ASN A 154 11.84 0.07 18.12
N TYR A 155 10.94 0.59 17.27
CA TYR A 155 10.40 1.93 17.43
C TYR A 155 9.65 2.09 18.77
N LEU A 156 8.73 1.17 19.10
CA LEU A 156 7.95 1.24 20.33
C LEU A 156 8.82 1.20 21.59
N VAL A 157 9.88 0.39 21.59
CA VAL A 157 10.83 0.30 22.70
C VAL A 157 11.70 1.56 22.80
N SER A 158 12.22 2.06 21.67
CA SER A 158 13.07 3.25 21.64
C SER A 158 12.34 4.51 22.10
N GLU A 159 11.07 4.64 21.72
CA GLU A 159 10.19 5.74 22.15
C GLU A 159 9.57 5.53 23.55
N LYS A 160 9.91 4.40 24.21
CA LYS A 160 9.38 4.05 25.54
C LYS A 160 7.85 3.97 25.61
N ILE A 161 7.23 3.57 24.49
CA ILE A 161 5.79 3.39 24.39
C ILE A 161 5.38 2.04 24.98
N ALA A 162 6.22 1.00 24.78
CA ALA A 162 6.02 -0.33 25.34
C ALA A 162 7.37 -0.97 25.73
N SER A 163 7.36 -1.88 26.71
CA SER A 163 8.52 -2.68 27.06
C SER A 163 8.63 -3.95 26.22
N ASP A 164 9.80 -4.57 26.20
CA ASP A 164 10.01 -5.86 25.52
C ASP A 164 9.11 -6.94 26.09
N GLU A 165 8.89 -6.98 27.41
CA GLU A 165 8.03 -7.96 28.08
C GLU A 165 6.56 -7.82 27.66
N GLU A 166 6.06 -6.59 27.52
CA GLU A 166 4.70 -6.33 27.02
C GLU A 166 4.53 -6.79 25.58
N LEU A 167 5.51 -6.51 24.73
CA LEU A 167 5.47 -6.92 23.31
C LEU A 167 5.60 -8.44 23.15
N ASP A 168 6.40 -9.12 23.99
CA ASP A 168 6.49 -10.59 24.02
C ASP A 168 5.17 -11.24 24.47
N ALA A 169 4.47 -10.62 25.42
CA ALA A 169 3.16 -11.09 25.85
C ALA A 169 2.12 -10.97 24.70
N ILE A 170 2.11 -9.86 23.97
CA ILE A 170 1.26 -9.68 22.79
C ILE A 170 1.60 -10.72 21.71
N GLN A 171 2.88 -10.91 21.39
CA GLN A 171 3.33 -11.90 20.42
C GLN A 171 2.87 -13.31 20.78
N SER A 172 2.95 -13.66 22.04
CA SER A 172 2.52 -14.97 22.56
C SER A 172 1.01 -15.17 22.41
N GLN A 173 0.20 -14.13 22.70
CA GLN A 173 -1.25 -14.19 22.52
C GLN A 173 -1.65 -14.34 21.05
N VAL A 174 -1.03 -13.57 20.15
CA VAL A 174 -1.29 -13.67 18.71
C VAL A 174 -0.90 -15.04 18.18
N SER A 175 0.28 -15.57 18.57
CA SER A 175 0.74 -16.89 18.16
C SER A 175 -0.17 -18.01 18.66
N ALA A 176 -0.75 -17.88 19.85
CA ALA A 176 -1.73 -18.83 20.37
C ALA A 176 -3.06 -18.78 19.61
N ALA A 177 -3.52 -17.58 19.25
CA ALA A 177 -4.75 -17.39 18.48
C ALA A 177 -4.64 -17.84 17.01
N ALA A 178 -3.44 -17.78 16.42
CA ALA A 178 -3.18 -18.18 15.02
C ALA A 178 -2.97 -19.70 14.82
N ARG A 179 -3.00 -20.49 15.86
CA ARG A 179 -2.92 -21.97 15.75
C ARG A 179 -4.30 -22.55 15.47
N TRP A 180 -4.64 -22.62 14.18
CA TRP A 180 -5.82 -23.30 13.64
C TRP A 180 -5.38 -24.55 12.88
#